data_9e1e2bdef456886440612de2c32d43d5
#
_entry.id   9e1e2bdef456886440612de2c32d43d5
#
_cell.length_a   1.000
_cell.length_b   1.000
_cell.length_c   1.000
_cell.angle_alpha   90.00
_cell.angle_beta   90.00
_cell.angle_gamma   90.00
#
_symmetry.space_group_name_H-M   'P 1'
#
loop_
_entity.id
_entity.type
_entity.pdbx_description
1 polymer ?
#
loop_
_entity_poly.entity_id
_entity_poly.type
_entity_poly.pdbx_seq_one_letter_code
_entity_poly.pdbx_strand_id
1 'polypeptide(L)'
;MDDVTEAERAAMAELVARAHEASHEPGKAGISAALLRDGRIVAEGTNHVHLHDNPTLHAEIVALGRAADALGRADLSDCTLLSTLQPCEMCLAAMRFAGIGRVIFAARQENVPPRYFAFPHLTLGDYLGPDTPFVALGGVLEDKVLTLYEDGQE
;
A
#
# COMPACT_ATOMS: atom_id res chain seq x y z
N MET A 1 10.75 -20.02 2.00
CA MET A 1 10.50 -18.80 2.79
C MET A 1 10.40 -17.61 1.85
N ASP A 2 9.31 -16.86 1.95
CA ASP A 2 9.09 -15.70 1.10
C ASP A 2 9.85 -14.50 1.66
N ASP A 3 10.90 -14.12 0.97
CA ASP A 3 11.70 -12.98 1.37
C ASP A 3 11.48 -11.81 0.42
N VAL A 4 11.70 -10.60 0.93
CA VAL A 4 11.65 -9.38 0.12
C VAL A 4 12.84 -9.37 -0.82
N THR A 5 12.59 -9.14 -2.11
CA THR A 5 13.64 -9.07 -3.13
C THR A 5 14.38 -7.73 -3.06
N GLU A 6 15.55 -7.65 -3.68
CA GLU A 6 16.28 -6.38 -3.79
C GLU A 6 15.47 -5.32 -4.54
N ALA A 7 14.79 -5.72 -5.62
CA ALA A 7 13.96 -4.81 -6.40
C ALA A 7 12.80 -4.27 -5.56
N GLU A 8 12.17 -5.12 -4.76
CA GLU A 8 11.10 -4.70 -3.85
C GLU A 8 11.60 -3.74 -2.79
N ARG A 9 12.75 -4.02 -2.19
CA ARG A 9 13.33 -3.14 -1.17
C ARG A 9 13.74 -1.79 -1.78
N ALA A 10 14.33 -1.78 -2.96
CA ALA A 10 14.69 -0.55 -3.67
C ALA A 10 13.44 0.28 -4.01
N ALA A 11 12.38 -0.38 -4.48
CA ALA A 11 11.11 0.28 -4.76
C ALA A 11 10.49 0.86 -3.48
N MET A 12 10.55 0.12 -2.37
CA MET A 12 10.06 0.63 -1.09
C MET A 12 10.83 1.87 -0.65
N ALA A 13 12.15 1.91 -0.86
CA ALA A 13 12.96 3.10 -0.53
C ALA A 13 12.51 4.32 -1.32
N GLU A 14 12.16 4.15 -2.59
CA GLU A 14 11.59 5.24 -3.40
C GLU A 14 10.23 5.69 -2.87
N LEU A 15 9.39 4.74 -2.46
CA LEU A 15 8.08 5.04 -1.89
C LEU A 15 8.20 5.77 -0.55
N VAL A 16 9.16 5.40 0.28
CA VAL A 16 9.43 6.09 1.55
C VAL A 16 9.76 7.56 1.28
N ALA A 17 10.65 7.83 0.32
CA ALA A 17 10.99 9.20 -0.07
C ALA A 17 9.75 9.94 -0.58
N ARG A 18 8.92 9.30 -1.40
CA ARG A 18 7.69 9.89 -1.92
C ARG A 18 6.66 10.16 -0.82
N ALA A 19 6.57 9.28 0.19
CA ALA A 19 5.69 9.49 1.34
C ALA A 19 6.09 10.73 2.13
N HIS A 20 7.39 10.93 2.36
CA HIS A 20 7.88 12.14 3.03
C HIS A 20 7.56 13.40 2.23
N GLU A 21 7.74 13.38 0.91
CA GLU A 21 7.34 14.51 0.06
C GLU A 21 5.84 14.78 0.16
N ALA A 22 5.02 13.73 0.05
CA ALA A 22 3.56 13.86 0.10
C ALA A 22 3.06 14.44 1.42
N SER A 23 3.75 14.16 2.54
CA SER A 23 3.37 14.68 3.85
C SER A 23 3.45 16.20 3.94
N HIS A 24 4.20 16.84 3.05
CA HIS A 24 4.31 18.30 2.99
C HIS A 24 3.36 18.94 1.97
N GLU A 25 2.61 18.13 1.22
CA GLU A 25 1.66 18.64 0.22
C GLU A 25 0.28 18.85 0.85
N PRO A 26 -0.38 19.99 0.55
CA PRO A 26 -1.73 20.25 1.10
C PRO A 26 -2.73 19.16 0.71
N GLY A 27 -3.54 18.73 1.67
CA GLY A 27 -4.60 17.76 1.45
C GLY A 27 -4.15 16.33 1.23
N LYS A 28 -2.88 16.02 1.52
CA LYS A 28 -2.34 14.67 1.37
C LYS A 28 -1.76 14.15 2.67
N ALA A 29 -2.08 12.89 2.99
CA ALA A 29 -1.34 12.16 4.00
C ALA A 29 -0.04 11.64 3.38
N GLY A 30 0.96 11.41 4.21
CA GLY A 30 2.27 10.90 3.78
C GLY A 30 2.24 9.40 3.50
N ILE A 31 1.36 8.95 2.62
CA ILE A 31 1.20 7.55 2.23
C ILE A 31 1.46 7.43 0.73
N SER A 32 2.26 6.45 0.36
CA SER A 32 2.67 6.21 -1.02
C SER A 32 2.59 4.71 -1.31
N ALA A 33 2.16 4.38 -2.52
CA ALA A 33 2.02 2.99 -2.96
C ALA A 33 2.45 2.85 -4.42
N ALA A 34 2.77 1.63 -4.82
CA ALA A 34 3.16 1.34 -6.20
C ALA A 34 2.82 -0.11 -6.57
N LEU A 35 2.67 -0.35 -7.85
CA LEU A 35 2.62 -1.69 -8.42
C LEU A 35 3.97 -1.96 -9.09
N LEU A 36 4.53 -3.12 -8.75
CA LEU A 36 5.81 -3.58 -9.29
C LEU A 36 5.57 -4.78 -10.19
N ARG A 37 6.18 -4.78 -11.37
CA ARG A 37 6.12 -5.88 -12.32
C ARG A 37 7.49 -6.09 -12.93
N ASP A 38 7.98 -7.31 -12.89
CA ASP A 38 9.31 -7.65 -13.41
C ASP A 38 10.42 -6.74 -12.87
N GLY A 39 10.36 -6.42 -11.56
CA GLY A 39 11.34 -5.60 -10.87
C GLY A 39 11.25 -4.10 -11.14
N ARG A 40 10.20 -3.63 -11.83
CA ARG A 40 10.02 -2.22 -12.20
C ARG A 40 8.68 -1.69 -11.74
N ILE A 41 8.67 -0.43 -11.31
CA ILE A 41 7.43 0.25 -10.94
C ILE A 41 6.62 0.54 -12.20
N VAL A 42 5.41 0.01 -12.26
CA VAL A 42 4.45 0.24 -13.36
C VAL A 42 3.67 1.53 -13.11
N ALA A 43 3.28 1.76 -11.86
CA ALA A 43 2.47 2.91 -11.49
C ALA A 43 2.65 3.19 -10.00
N GLU A 44 2.50 4.47 -9.64
CA GLU A 44 2.57 4.95 -8.26
C GLU A 44 1.33 5.73 -7.91
N GLY A 45 1.04 5.84 -6.62
CA GLY A 45 -0.04 6.66 -6.10
C GLY A 45 0.28 7.19 -4.72
N THR A 46 -0.32 8.33 -4.40
CA THR A 46 -0.35 8.89 -3.04
C THR A 46 -1.81 9.07 -2.64
N ASN A 47 -2.07 9.35 -1.37
CA ASN A 47 -3.43 9.56 -0.89
C ASN A 47 -4.04 10.79 -1.55
N HIS A 48 -5.18 10.63 -2.21
CA HIS A 48 -5.91 11.69 -2.91
C HIS A 48 -7.30 11.96 -2.31
N VAL A 49 -7.59 11.42 -1.11
CA VAL A 49 -8.91 11.58 -0.47
C VAL A 49 -9.34 13.04 -0.41
N HIS A 50 -8.48 13.91 0.12
CA HIS A 50 -8.80 15.32 0.30
C HIS A 50 -8.69 16.14 -0.99
N LEU A 51 -7.95 15.67 -1.98
CA LEU A 51 -7.79 16.35 -3.26
C LEU A 51 -9.06 16.28 -4.12
N HIS A 52 -9.79 15.18 -4.01
CA HIS A 52 -10.95 14.90 -4.85
C HIS A 52 -12.24 14.70 -4.08
N ASP A 53 -12.23 14.94 -2.76
CA ASP A 53 -13.36 14.67 -1.86
C ASP A 53 -13.91 13.25 -2.06
N ASN A 54 -13.01 12.28 -2.21
CA ASN A 54 -13.37 10.89 -2.45
C ASN A 54 -12.69 9.99 -1.40
N PRO A 55 -13.48 9.42 -0.47
CA PRO A 55 -12.94 8.63 0.64
C PRO A 55 -12.29 7.32 0.21
N THR A 56 -12.48 6.90 -1.03
CA THR A 56 -11.89 5.65 -1.53
C THR A 56 -10.49 5.84 -2.10
N LEU A 57 -10.04 7.08 -2.36
CA LEU A 57 -8.78 7.35 -3.05
C LEU A 57 -7.56 7.28 -2.12
N HIS A 58 -7.41 6.18 -1.42
CA HIS A 58 -6.18 5.83 -0.73
C HIS A 58 -5.05 5.63 -1.76
N ALA A 59 -3.82 5.74 -1.31
CA ALA A 59 -2.65 5.61 -2.19
C ALA A 59 -2.68 4.33 -3.03
N GLU A 60 -3.08 3.22 -2.40
CA GLU A 60 -3.16 1.91 -3.06
C GLU A 60 -4.21 1.90 -4.16
N ILE A 61 -5.39 2.50 -3.91
CA ILE A 61 -6.47 2.59 -4.90
C ILE A 61 -6.01 3.44 -6.10
N VAL A 62 -5.34 4.56 -5.82
CA VAL A 62 -4.80 5.42 -6.88
C VAL A 62 -3.78 4.64 -7.72
N ALA A 63 -2.87 3.93 -7.08
CA ALA A 63 -1.84 3.13 -7.76
C ALA A 63 -2.47 2.01 -8.60
N LEU A 64 -3.46 1.29 -8.05
CA LEU A 64 -4.17 0.22 -8.76
C LEU A 64 -4.84 0.75 -10.03
N GLY A 65 -5.56 1.88 -9.93
CA GLY A 65 -6.22 2.49 -11.07
C GLY A 65 -5.24 2.90 -12.16
N ARG A 66 -4.13 3.49 -11.78
CA ARG A 66 -3.08 3.90 -12.71
C ARG A 66 -2.40 2.71 -13.39
N ALA A 67 -2.15 1.63 -12.64
CA ALA A 67 -1.57 0.41 -13.21
C ALA A 67 -2.52 -0.24 -14.21
N ALA A 68 -3.82 -0.31 -13.87
CA ALA A 68 -4.83 -0.86 -14.78
C ALA A 68 -4.88 -0.06 -16.09
N ASP A 69 -4.84 1.27 -15.99
CA ASP A 69 -4.81 2.14 -17.16
C ASP A 69 -3.52 1.93 -17.99
N ALA A 70 -2.38 1.89 -17.32
CA ALA A 70 -1.08 1.74 -18.01
C ALA A 70 -0.97 0.39 -18.72
N LEU A 71 -1.50 -0.67 -18.13
CA LEU A 71 -1.43 -2.04 -18.70
C LEU A 71 -2.64 -2.35 -19.57
N GLY A 72 -3.67 -1.51 -19.57
CA GLY A 72 -4.89 -1.71 -20.36
C GLY A 72 -5.71 -2.93 -19.96
N ARG A 73 -5.71 -3.28 -18.67
CA ARG A 73 -6.43 -4.47 -18.17
C ARG A 73 -6.72 -4.35 -16.68
N ALA A 74 -7.77 -5.05 -16.24
CA ALA A 74 -8.14 -5.11 -14.83
C ALA A 74 -7.39 -6.21 -14.06
N ASP A 75 -6.90 -7.22 -14.75
CA ASP A 75 -6.10 -8.30 -14.14
C ASP A 75 -4.66 -7.83 -13.92
N LEU A 76 -4.28 -7.68 -12.65
CA LEU A 76 -2.95 -7.27 -12.23
C LEU A 76 -2.24 -8.40 -11.47
N SER A 77 -2.58 -9.65 -11.78
CA SER A 77 -2.08 -10.83 -11.05
C SER A 77 -0.56 -11.02 -11.16
N ASP A 78 0.06 -10.43 -12.17
CA ASP A 78 1.52 -10.47 -12.34
C ASP A 78 2.25 -9.30 -11.65
N CYS A 79 1.53 -8.51 -10.87
CA CYS A 79 2.08 -7.38 -10.14
C CYS A 79 2.18 -7.66 -8.65
N THR A 80 3.13 -7.00 -7.99
CA THR A 80 3.24 -6.94 -6.54
C THR A 80 2.85 -5.53 -6.10
N LEU A 81 2.02 -5.41 -5.07
CA LEU A 81 1.70 -4.09 -4.52
C LEU A 81 2.65 -3.77 -3.37
N LEU A 82 3.19 -2.55 -3.37
CA LEU A 82 3.98 -2.02 -2.28
C LEU A 82 3.28 -0.79 -1.70
N SER A 83 3.33 -0.64 -0.38
CA SER A 83 2.75 0.52 0.30
C SER A 83 3.58 0.89 1.54
N THR A 84 3.70 2.18 1.81
CA THR A 84 4.41 2.66 3.00
C THR A 84 3.62 2.42 4.29
N LEU A 85 2.30 2.21 4.17
CA LEU A 85 1.43 1.83 5.29
C LEU A 85 0.72 0.53 4.93
N GLN A 86 0.58 -0.38 5.90
CA GLN A 86 -0.17 -1.62 5.68
C GLN A 86 -1.53 -1.30 5.04
N PRO A 87 -1.88 -1.92 3.90
CA PRO A 87 -3.17 -1.65 3.26
C PRO A 87 -4.33 -1.92 4.20
N CYS A 88 -5.28 -0.96 4.22
CA CYS A 88 -6.51 -1.14 4.99
C CYS A 88 -7.41 -2.18 4.31
N GLU A 89 -8.52 -2.48 4.95
CA GLU A 89 -9.47 -3.50 4.50
C GLU A 89 -10.00 -3.23 3.10
N MET A 90 -10.31 -1.97 2.79
CA MET A 90 -10.78 -1.57 1.46
C MET A 90 -9.72 -1.83 0.39
N CYS A 91 -8.49 -1.42 0.65
CA CYS A 91 -7.38 -1.60 -0.30
C CYS A 91 -7.02 -3.06 -0.46
N LEU A 92 -7.05 -3.83 0.63
CA LEU A 92 -6.80 -5.26 0.58
C LEU A 92 -7.83 -5.98 -0.29
N ALA A 93 -9.12 -5.63 -0.13
CA ALA A 93 -10.18 -6.19 -0.95
C ALA A 93 -10.00 -5.81 -2.43
N ALA A 94 -9.66 -4.55 -2.71
CA ALA A 94 -9.39 -4.09 -4.08
C ALA A 94 -8.24 -4.87 -4.73
N MET A 95 -7.17 -5.12 -3.98
CA MET A 95 -6.05 -5.94 -4.44
C MET A 95 -6.50 -7.35 -4.81
N ARG A 96 -7.36 -7.95 -4.00
CA ARG A 96 -7.89 -9.28 -4.25
C ARG A 96 -8.73 -9.31 -5.53
N PHE A 97 -9.55 -8.30 -5.75
CA PHE A 97 -10.32 -8.17 -7.00
C PHE A 97 -9.41 -8.01 -8.22
N ALA A 98 -8.27 -7.37 -8.05
CA ALA A 98 -7.28 -7.22 -9.12
C ALA A 98 -6.44 -8.48 -9.36
N GLY A 99 -6.58 -9.49 -8.52
CA GLY A 99 -5.83 -10.76 -8.63
C GLY A 99 -4.43 -10.72 -8.03
N ILE A 100 -4.09 -9.65 -7.31
CA ILE A 100 -2.78 -9.51 -6.69
C ILE A 100 -2.64 -10.50 -5.53
N GLY A 101 -1.57 -11.27 -5.54
CA GLY A 101 -1.29 -12.29 -4.53
C GLY A 101 -0.12 -11.97 -3.61
N ARG A 102 0.50 -10.78 -3.75
CA ARG A 102 1.67 -10.40 -2.95
C ARG A 102 1.65 -8.92 -2.63
N VAL A 103 1.79 -8.59 -1.34
CA VAL A 103 1.90 -7.20 -0.88
C VAL A 103 3.11 -7.06 0.05
N ILE A 104 3.86 -5.97 -0.14
CA ILE A 104 4.99 -5.58 0.70
C ILE A 104 4.64 -4.22 1.30
N PHE A 105 4.77 -4.07 2.60
CA PHE A 105 4.46 -2.79 3.24
C PHE A 105 5.48 -2.43 4.32
N ALA A 106 5.56 -1.12 4.61
CA ALA A 106 6.47 -0.63 5.63
C ALA A 106 5.79 -0.64 7.00
N ALA A 107 5.01 0.37 7.34
CA ALA A 107 4.38 0.48 8.67
C ALA A 107 3.29 -0.58 8.86
N ARG A 108 3.43 -1.35 9.94
CA ARG A 108 2.46 -2.40 10.30
C ARG A 108 1.34 -1.83 11.15
N GLN A 109 0.14 -2.40 11.02
CA GLN A 109 -1.06 -2.00 11.75
C GLN A 109 -0.81 -1.85 13.26
N GLU A 110 -0.07 -2.76 13.85
CA GLU A 110 0.20 -2.78 15.30
C GLU A 110 1.05 -1.60 15.78
N ASN A 111 1.73 -0.89 14.86
CA ASN A 111 2.64 0.21 15.18
C ASN A 111 2.13 1.58 14.74
N VAL A 112 0.87 1.67 14.31
CA VAL A 112 0.24 2.94 13.89
C VAL A 112 -1.10 3.11 14.59
N PRO A 113 -1.63 4.35 14.66
CA PRO A 113 -2.95 4.59 15.25
C PRO A 113 -4.06 3.78 14.56
N PRO A 114 -5.03 3.27 15.31
CA PRO A 114 -6.09 2.40 14.76
C PRO A 114 -7.00 3.09 13.75
N ARG A 115 -7.04 4.40 13.72
CA ARG A 115 -7.92 5.16 12.81
C ARG A 115 -7.57 5.02 11.32
N TYR A 116 -6.42 4.44 11.00
CA TYR A 116 -6.07 4.13 9.60
C TYR A 116 -6.84 2.93 9.06
N PHE A 117 -7.57 2.21 9.92
CA PHE A 117 -8.28 0.99 9.55
C PHE A 117 -9.76 1.12 9.86
N ALA A 118 -10.61 0.60 8.96
CA ALA A 118 -12.07 0.66 9.12
C ALA A 118 -12.54 -0.26 10.26
N PHE A 119 -11.86 -1.40 10.44
CA PHE A 119 -12.17 -2.40 11.46
C PHE A 119 -10.90 -2.70 12.26
N PRO A 120 -10.46 -1.76 13.13
CA PRO A 120 -9.13 -1.81 13.74
C PRO A 120 -8.92 -2.98 14.70
N HIS A 121 -9.99 -3.66 15.13
CA HIS A 121 -9.91 -4.86 15.96
C HIS A 121 -9.62 -6.13 15.15
N LEU A 122 -9.65 -6.06 13.82
CA LEU A 122 -9.32 -7.17 12.93
C LEU A 122 -7.89 -6.99 12.39
N THR A 123 -7.27 -8.11 12.05
CA THR A 123 -5.89 -8.16 11.55
C THR A 123 -5.83 -8.81 10.17
N LEU A 124 -4.68 -8.76 9.52
CA LEU A 124 -4.46 -9.47 8.26
C LEU A 124 -4.79 -10.95 8.39
N GLY A 125 -4.45 -11.58 9.52
CA GLY A 125 -4.76 -12.98 9.76
C GLY A 125 -6.25 -13.29 9.76
N ASP A 126 -7.08 -12.32 10.13
CA ASP A 126 -8.53 -12.48 10.11
C ASP A 126 -9.09 -12.44 8.69
N TYR A 127 -8.47 -11.68 7.80
CA TYR A 127 -8.91 -11.55 6.41
C TYR A 127 -8.31 -12.62 5.50
N LEU A 128 -7.10 -13.05 5.79
CA LEU A 128 -6.35 -14.01 4.98
C LEU A 128 -6.42 -15.38 5.65
N GLY A 129 -7.43 -16.17 5.28
CA GLY A 129 -7.58 -17.50 5.80
C GLY A 129 -6.46 -18.44 5.32
N PRO A 130 -6.32 -19.63 5.95
CA PRO A 130 -5.23 -20.56 5.64
C PRO A 130 -5.23 -21.07 4.21
N ASP A 131 -6.38 -21.03 3.55
CA ASP A 131 -6.53 -21.51 2.16
C ASP A 131 -6.35 -20.40 1.14
N THR A 132 -6.04 -19.18 1.58
CA THR A 132 -5.85 -18.05 0.67
C THR A 132 -4.38 -17.96 0.28
N PRO A 133 -4.03 -18.19 -1.00
CA PRO A 133 -2.64 -18.09 -1.46
C PRO A 133 -2.25 -16.61 -1.60
N PHE A 134 -1.88 -16.00 -0.48
CA PHE A 134 -1.57 -14.58 -0.43
C PHE A 134 -0.34 -14.36 0.45
N VAL A 135 0.62 -13.58 -0.06
CA VAL A 135 1.85 -13.25 0.65
C VAL A 135 1.77 -11.79 1.11
N ALA A 136 1.91 -11.57 2.41
CA ALA A 136 1.94 -10.23 2.98
C ALA A 136 3.18 -10.10 3.86
N LEU A 137 4.11 -9.23 3.47
CA LEU A 137 5.37 -9.02 4.17
C LEU A 137 5.45 -7.57 4.64
N GLY A 138 5.39 -7.37 5.95
CA GLY A 138 5.40 -6.05 6.57
C GLY A 138 6.69 -5.73 7.30
N GLY A 139 6.80 -4.47 7.71
CA GLY A 139 7.95 -3.97 8.46
C GLY A 139 9.14 -3.56 7.59
N VAL A 140 8.97 -3.57 6.27
CA VAL A 140 10.05 -3.23 5.32
C VAL A 140 10.31 -1.73 5.34
N LEU A 141 11.45 -1.31 5.88
CA LEU A 141 11.81 0.10 6.09
C LEU A 141 10.79 0.86 6.96
N GLU A 142 10.11 0.16 7.86
CA GLU A 142 9.07 0.71 8.73
C GLU A 142 9.56 1.89 9.56
N ASP A 143 10.77 1.80 10.08
CA ASP A 143 11.39 2.84 10.91
C ASP A 143 11.54 4.17 10.16
N LYS A 144 11.50 4.15 8.85
CA LYS A 144 11.64 5.35 8.01
C LYS A 144 10.33 6.12 7.84
N VAL A 145 9.19 5.54 8.19
CA VAL A 145 7.89 6.16 7.96
C VAL A 145 7.00 6.28 9.20
N LEU A 146 7.34 5.62 10.31
CA LEU A 146 6.48 5.64 11.50
C LEU A 146 6.17 7.04 12.01
N THR A 147 7.12 7.98 11.91
CA THR A 147 6.90 9.37 12.34
C THR A 147 5.82 10.07 11.53
N LEU A 148 5.61 9.66 10.27
CA LEU A 148 4.57 10.22 9.41
C LEU A 148 3.17 9.82 9.86
N TYR A 149 3.03 8.71 10.61
CA TYR A 149 1.74 8.13 10.95
C TYR A 149 1.37 8.25 12.43
N GLU A 150 2.17 8.98 13.22
CA GLU A 150 1.93 9.13 14.66
C GLU A 150 0.58 9.77 14.96
N ASP A 151 0.15 10.74 14.16
CA ASP A 151 -1.08 11.51 14.39
C ASP A 151 -2.34 10.83 13.83
N GLY A 152 -2.19 9.80 13.02
CA GLY A 152 -3.31 9.10 12.40
C GLY A 152 -4.09 9.96 11.41
N GLN A 153 -3.46 10.89 10.73
CA GLN A 153 -4.08 11.75 9.72
C GLN A 153 -4.00 11.13 8.33
N GLU A 154 -5.11 11.15 7.61
CA GLU A 154 -5.18 10.74 6.20
C GLU A 154 -5.30 11.93 5.26
#